data_f229715f1427ddb46eb6a3ec17d15f93
#
_entry.id   f229715f1427ddb46eb6a3ec17d15f93
#
_cell.length_a   1.000
_cell.length_b   1.000
_cell.length_c   1.000
_cell.angle_alpha   90.00
_cell.angle_beta   90.00
_cell.angle_gamma   90.00
#
_symmetry.space_group_name_H-M   'P 1'
#
loop_
_entity.id
_entity.type
_entity.pdbx_description
1 polymer ?
#
loop_
_entity_poly.entity_id
_entity_poly.type
_entity_poly.pdbx_seq_one_letter_code
_entity_poly.pdbx_strand_id
1 'polypeptide(L)'
;MLPVVQISLDLTNLGEALQTAEMARRAGVDWLEAGTPLILAEGLHGVRALRERFPGVPIVADLKTMDGGYLEAEMMARAGATHVVVMVRAHEETLKCVVKAGRDYGVKVMGDNLGSPDMVAGARQLEDLGCDFVIHHIG
;
A
#
# COMPACT_ATOMS: atom_id res chain seq x y z
N MET A 1 6.50 -0.45 -22.25
CA MET A 1 6.20 -1.10 -20.95
C MET A 1 4.71 -1.32 -20.89
N LEU A 2 4.25 -2.53 -20.58
CA LEU A 2 2.82 -2.78 -20.39
C LEU A 2 2.36 -2.20 -19.05
N PRO A 3 1.15 -1.68 -18.95
CA PRO A 3 0.61 -1.19 -17.68
C PRO A 3 0.48 -2.35 -16.69
N VAL A 4 0.73 -2.07 -15.42
CA VAL A 4 0.47 -3.00 -14.31
C VAL A 4 -0.97 -2.82 -13.85
N VAL A 5 -1.70 -3.91 -13.69
CA VAL A 5 -3.08 -3.91 -13.18
C VAL A 5 -3.05 -4.34 -11.72
N GLN A 6 -3.55 -3.46 -10.84
CA GLN A 6 -3.70 -3.71 -9.41
C GLN A 6 -5.19 -3.83 -9.07
N ILE A 7 -5.53 -4.76 -8.18
CA ILE A 7 -6.87 -4.83 -7.58
C ILE A 7 -6.80 -4.41 -6.12
N SER A 8 -7.72 -3.54 -5.69
CA SER A 8 -7.93 -3.25 -4.28
C SER A 8 -8.94 -4.24 -3.68
N LEU A 9 -8.53 -4.91 -2.62
CA LEU A 9 -9.37 -5.82 -1.85
C LEU A 9 -10.00 -5.05 -0.68
N ASP A 10 -10.96 -4.18 -1.02
CA ASP A 10 -11.72 -3.37 -0.05
C ASP A 10 -12.86 -4.16 0.58
N LEU A 11 -12.51 -5.29 1.17
CA LEU A 11 -13.41 -6.25 1.80
C LEU A 11 -13.12 -6.31 3.30
N THR A 12 -14.10 -6.71 4.09
CA THR A 12 -13.98 -6.78 5.55
C THR A 12 -13.93 -8.20 6.09
N ASN A 13 -13.76 -9.18 5.20
CA ASN A 13 -13.68 -10.59 5.51
C ASN A 13 -12.51 -11.24 4.76
N LEU A 14 -11.62 -11.89 5.46
CA LEU A 14 -10.43 -12.51 4.89
C LEU A 14 -10.76 -13.60 3.85
N GLY A 15 -11.77 -14.42 4.11
CA GLY A 15 -12.16 -15.49 3.19
C GLY A 15 -12.61 -14.94 1.84
N GLU A 16 -13.44 -13.91 1.86
CA GLU A 16 -13.90 -13.22 0.64
C GLU A 16 -12.74 -12.53 -0.09
N ALA A 17 -11.83 -11.90 0.66
CA ALA A 17 -10.66 -11.24 0.09
C ALA A 17 -9.75 -12.24 -0.64
N LEU A 18 -9.48 -13.41 -0.05
CA LEU A 18 -8.66 -14.45 -0.67
C LEU A 18 -9.33 -15.04 -1.92
N GLN A 19 -10.64 -15.29 -1.89
CA GLN A 19 -11.38 -15.77 -3.06
C GLN A 19 -11.35 -14.74 -4.19
N THR A 20 -11.58 -13.46 -3.88
CA THR A 20 -11.51 -12.37 -4.85
C THR A 20 -10.11 -12.23 -5.45
N ALA A 21 -9.08 -12.32 -4.62
CA ALA A 21 -7.69 -12.30 -5.06
C ALA A 21 -7.37 -13.47 -6.02
N GLU A 22 -7.88 -14.68 -5.74
CA GLU A 22 -7.71 -15.83 -6.65
C GLU A 22 -8.38 -15.60 -8.00
N MET A 23 -9.60 -15.09 -8.02
CA MET A 23 -10.30 -14.76 -9.26
C MET A 23 -9.55 -13.69 -10.06
N ALA A 24 -9.08 -12.64 -9.39
CA ALA A 24 -8.31 -11.57 -9.99
C ALA A 24 -6.99 -12.07 -10.61
N ARG A 25 -6.26 -12.93 -9.90
CA ARG A 25 -5.03 -13.55 -10.42
C ARG A 25 -5.27 -14.44 -11.63
N ARG A 26 -6.36 -15.19 -11.64
CA ARG A 26 -6.77 -15.99 -12.83
C ARG A 26 -7.13 -15.10 -14.02
N ALA A 27 -7.67 -13.90 -13.76
CA ALA A 27 -8.00 -12.92 -14.79
C ALA A 27 -6.78 -12.12 -15.31
N GLY A 28 -5.59 -12.31 -14.72
CA GLY A 28 -4.36 -11.67 -15.17
C GLY A 28 -4.00 -10.38 -14.42
N VAL A 29 -4.62 -10.10 -13.28
CA VAL A 29 -4.24 -8.97 -12.41
C VAL A 29 -2.82 -9.19 -11.89
N ASP A 30 -1.99 -8.16 -11.92
CA ASP A 30 -0.56 -8.25 -11.58
C ASP A 30 -0.31 -8.11 -10.08
N TRP A 31 -0.93 -7.12 -9.43
CA TRP A 31 -0.70 -6.77 -8.03
C TRP A 31 -1.98 -6.92 -7.21
N LEU A 32 -1.81 -7.34 -5.96
CA LEU A 32 -2.90 -7.43 -4.98
C LEU A 32 -2.70 -6.34 -3.93
N GLU A 33 -3.78 -5.68 -3.56
CA GLU A 33 -3.77 -4.69 -2.49
C GLU A 33 -4.65 -5.15 -1.33
N ALA A 34 -4.05 -5.25 -0.16
CA ALA A 34 -4.81 -5.28 1.08
C ALA A 34 -5.33 -3.86 1.32
N GLY A 35 -6.58 -3.63 0.96
CA GLY A 35 -7.22 -2.33 1.08
C GLY A 35 -7.38 -1.91 2.54
N THR A 36 -7.56 -0.61 2.76
CA THR A 36 -7.73 -0.06 4.11
C THR A 36 -8.85 -0.75 4.88
N PRO A 37 -10.03 -1.06 4.31
CA PRO A 37 -11.08 -1.80 5.02
C PRO A 37 -10.64 -3.19 5.48
N LEU A 38 -9.88 -3.91 4.66
CA LEU A 38 -9.38 -5.23 5.01
C LEU A 38 -8.38 -5.16 6.16
N ILE A 39 -7.46 -4.20 6.12
CA ILE A 39 -6.47 -4.01 7.19
C ILE A 39 -7.16 -3.59 8.49
N LEU A 40 -8.20 -2.75 8.44
CA LEU A 40 -8.97 -2.37 9.62
C LEU A 40 -9.72 -3.55 10.24
N ALA A 41 -10.28 -4.43 9.41
CA ALA A 41 -11.05 -5.58 9.87
C ALA A 41 -10.18 -6.73 10.38
N GLU A 42 -9.09 -7.04 9.67
CA GLU A 42 -8.29 -8.26 9.88
C GLU A 42 -6.87 -7.96 10.41
N GLY A 43 -6.48 -6.69 10.45
CA GLY A 43 -5.12 -6.28 10.83
C GLY A 43 -4.05 -6.88 9.90
N LEU A 44 -2.86 -7.09 10.45
CA LEU A 44 -1.72 -7.67 9.72
C LEU A 44 -1.97 -9.11 9.24
N HIS A 45 -2.97 -9.79 9.82
CA HIS A 45 -3.32 -11.15 9.40
C HIS A 45 -3.80 -11.17 7.94
N GLY A 46 -4.51 -10.12 7.49
CA GLY A 46 -4.91 -9.98 6.09
C GLY A 46 -3.73 -9.93 5.14
N VAL A 47 -2.71 -9.12 5.46
CA VAL A 47 -1.49 -9.01 4.67
C VAL A 47 -0.70 -10.33 4.64
N ARG A 48 -0.53 -10.98 5.81
CA ARG A 48 0.16 -12.28 5.90
C ARG A 48 -0.53 -13.37 5.09
N ALA A 49 -1.84 -13.47 5.21
CA ALA A 49 -2.62 -14.47 4.48
C ALA A 49 -2.51 -14.28 2.96
N LEU A 50 -2.53 -13.04 2.47
CA LEU A 50 -2.28 -12.75 1.06
C LEU A 50 -0.86 -13.17 0.65
N ARG A 51 0.16 -12.85 1.47
CA ARG A 51 1.55 -13.26 1.20
C ARG A 51 1.70 -14.78 1.16
N GLU A 52 1.12 -15.48 2.12
CA GLU A 52 1.20 -16.96 2.19
C GLU A 52 0.49 -17.61 1.01
N ARG A 53 -0.68 -17.10 0.63
CA ARG A 53 -1.50 -17.63 -0.45
C ARG A 53 -0.91 -17.33 -1.84
N PHE A 54 -0.24 -16.18 -2.00
CA PHE A 54 0.30 -15.70 -3.29
C PHE A 54 1.79 -15.36 -3.17
N PRO A 55 2.65 -16.38 -2.96
CA PRO A 55 4.08 -16.15 -2.87
C PRO A 55 4.62 -15.55 -4.18
N GLY A 56 5.47 -14.52 -4.07
CA GLY A 56 6.07 -13.84 -5.23
C GLY A 56 5.19 -12.79 -5.91
N VAL A 57 3.90 -12.70 -5.59
CA VAL A 57 3.03 -11.64 -6.11
C VAL A 57 3.28 -10.35 -5.32
N PRO A 58 3.41 -9.18 -5.97
CA PRO A 58 3.46 -7.91 -5.27
C PRO A 58 2.19 -7.67 -4.46
N ILE A 59 2.37 -7.30 -3.17
CA ILE A 59 1.28 -7.00 -2.25
C ILE A 59 1.45 -5.58 -1.74
N VAL A 60 0.44 -4.76 -1.99
CA VAL A 60 0.32 -3.40 -1.48
C VAL A 60 -0.44 -3.44 -0.16
N ALA A 61 0.13 -2.87 0.89
CA ALA A 61 -0.58 -2.62 2.14
C ALA A 61 -1.04 -1.16 2.19
N ASP A 62 -2.32 -0.95 1.90
CA ASP A 62 -2.91 0.39 1.89
C ASP A 62 -3.46 0.76 3.27
N LEU A 63 -2.56 1.08 4.19
CA LEU A 63 -2.90 1.53 5.54
C LEU A 63 -3.29 3.03 5.58
N LYS A 64 -2.98 3.79 4.53
CA LYS A 64 -3.13 5.25 4.49
C LYS A 64 -2.45 5.92 5.69
N THR A 65 -1.17 5.58 5.90
CA THR A 65 -0.39 6.06 7.04
C THR A 65 -0.42 7.58 7.15
N MET A 66 -0.84 8.07 8.31
CA MET A 66 -0.88 9.50 8.67
C MET A 66 0.05 9.85 9.83
N ASP A 67 0.37 8.85 10.68
CA ASP A 67 1.23 8.96 11.85
C ASP A 67 1.98 7.64 12.03
N GLY A 68 2.85 7.50 13.04
CA GLY A 68 3.58 6.27 13.31
C GLY A 68 4.49 5.77 12.17
N GLY A 69 4.83 6.63 11.22
CA GLY A 69 5.40 6.36 9.90
C GLY A 69 6.36 5.18 9.79
N TYR A 70 7.48 5.20 10.52
CA TYR A 70 8.47 4.12 10.45
C TYR A 70 7.91 2.79 10.96
N LEU A 71 7.26 2.81 12.13
CA LEU A 71 6.73 1.61 12.77
C LEU A 71 5.63 0.95 11.93
N GLU A 72 4.70 1.73 11.39
CA GLU A 72 3.61 1.19 10.57
C GLU A 72 4.15 0.55 9.28
N ALA A 73 5.09 1.22 8.60
CA ALA A 73 5.74 0.68 7.41
C ALA A 73 6.54 -0.60 7.72
N GLU A 74 7.27 -0.64 8.83
CA GLU A 74 7.97 -1.84 9.31
C GLU A 74 6.99 -2.99 9.55
N MET A 75 5.87 -2.73 10.24
CA MET A 75 4.85 -3.74 10.53
C MET A 75 4.28 -4.35 9.25
N MET A 76 3.97 -3.53 8.26
CA MET A 76 3.45 -3.99 6.96
C MET A 76 4.50 -4.80 6.19
N ALA A 77 5.75 -4.32 6.16
CA ALA A 77 6.87 -5.03 5.52
C ALA A 77 7.09 -6.42 6.16
N ARG A 78 7.11 -6.50 7.50
CA ARG A 78 7.25 -7.75 8.24
C ARG A 78 6.05 -8.70 8.06
N ALA A 79 4.88 -8.17 7.74
CA ALA A 79 3.71 -8.96 7.40
C ALA A 79 3.77 -9.53 5.97
N GLY A 80 4.71 -9.08 5.14
CA GLY A 80 4.92 -9.58 3.78
C GLY A 80 4.45 -8.65 2.68
N ALA A 81 4.12 -7.38 2.99
CA ALA A 81 3.89 -6.37 1.98
C ALA A 81 5.16 -6.10 1.18
N THR A 82 5.01 -5.78 -0.10
CA THR A 82 6.09 -5.31 -0.98
C THR A 82 6.00 -3.81 -1.23
N HIS A 83 4.83 -3.24 -0.98
CA HIS A 83 4.53 -1.82 -1.11
C HIS A 83 3.73 -1.36 0.10
N VAL A 84 3.98 -0.14 0.56
CA VAL A 84 3.25 0.49 1.67
C VAL A 84 2.77 1.87 1.25
N VAL A 85 1.59 2.26 1.72
CA VAL A 85 0.97 3.54 1.34
C VAL A 85 1.07 4.55 2.48
N VAL A 86 1.48 5.78 2.14
CA VAL A 86 1.52 6.93 3.04
C VAL A 86 0.79 8.11 2.43
N MET A 87 0.09 8.87 3.26
CA MET A 87 -0.70 10.02 2.81
C MET A 87 0.15 11.28 2.65
N VAL A 88 -0.02 12.01 1.55
CA VAL A 88 0.63 13.33 1.36
C VAL A 88 0.23 14.33 2.45
N ARG A 89 -0.91 14.14 3.08
CA ARG A 89 -1.43 15.00 4.16
C ARG A 89 -0.82 14.70 5.54
N ALA A 90 0.00 13.67 5.65
CA ALA A 90 0.78 13.43 6.85
C ALA A 90 1.86 14.51 7.05
N HIS A 91 2.38 14.61 8.26
CA HIS A 91 3.55 15.45 8.50
C HIS A 91 4.73 15.00 7.63
N GLU A 92 5.53 15.94 7.15
CA GLU A 92 6.69 15.66 6.30
C GLU A 92 7.65 14.65 6.96
N GLU A 93 7.85 14.77 8.29
CA GLU A 93 8.67 13.80 9.02
C GLU A 93 8.07 12.38 9.02
N THR A 94 6.75 12.25 9.05
CA THR A 94 6.09 10.93 8.88
C THR A 94 6.41 10.34 7.51
N LEU A 95 6.28 11.13 6.45
CA LEU A 95 6.64 10.73 5.08
C LEU A 95 8.10 10.27 4.99
N LYS A 96 9.04 11.06 5.51
CA LYS A 96 10.48 10.72 5.55
C LYS A 96 10.72 9.42 6.33
N CYS A 97 10.01 9.21 7.43
CA CYS A 97 10.11 8.00 8.23
C CYS A 97 9.61 6.76 7.47
N VAL A 98 8.50 6.87 6.72
CA VAL A 98 8.01 5.77 5.87
C VAL A 98 9.00 5.47 4.75
N VAL A 99 9.53 6.49 4.08
CA VAL A 99 10.54 6.32 3.02
C VAL A 99 11.81 5.65 3.58
N LYS A 100 12.25 6.05 4.78
CA LYS A 100 13.37 5.40 5.46
C LYS A 100 13.09 3.93 5.74
N ALA A 101 11.93 3.61 6.31
CA ALA A 101 11.53 2.22 6.55
C ALA A 101 11.46 1.41 5.25
N GLY A 102 10.96 2.02 4.17
CA GLY A 102 10.95 1.40 2.85
C GLY A 102 12.34 0.94 2.40
N ARG A 103 13.34 1.79 2.58
CA ARG A 103 14.75 1.47 2.27
C ARG A 103 15.31 0.38 3.19
N ASP A 104 15.05 0.49 4.48
CA ASP A 104 15.59 -0.43 5.49
C ASP A 104 15.01 -1.85 5.35
N TYR A 105 13.76 -1.98 4.93
CA TYR A 105 13.06 -3.26 4.77
C TYR A 105 12.91 -3.73 3.31
N GLY A 106 13.40 -2.96 2.35
CA GLY A 106 13.33 -3.31 0.93
C GLY A 106 11.92 -3.32 0.35
N VAL A 107 11.02 -2.52 0.90
CA VAL A 107 9.66 -2.32 0.37
C VAL A 107 9.54 -0.96 -0.32
N LYS A 108 8.66 -0.89 -1.31
CA LYS A 108 8.40 0.32 -2.06
C LYS A 108 7.40 1.21 -1.33
N VAL A 109 7.57 2.51 -1.47
CA VAL A 109 6.67 3.49 -0.85
C VAL A 109 5.80 4.14 -1.91
N MET A 110 4.51 4.08 -1.71
CA MET A 110 3.49 4.69 -2.55
C MET A 110 2.89 5.89 -1.79
N GLY A 111 3.10 7.08 -2.31
CA GLY A 111 2.53 8.30 -1.75
C GLY A 111 1.15 8.56 -2.33
N ASP A 112 0.13 8.65 -1.47
CA ASP A 112 -1.25 8.92 -1.87
C ASP A 112 -1.56 10.41 -1.72
N ASN A 113 -2.01 11.05 -2.81
CA ASN A 113 -2.33 12.48 -2.82
C ASN A 113 -3.82 12.79 -2.55
N LEU A 114 -4.60 11.81 -2.10
CA LEU A 114 -6.00 12.00 -1.69
C LEU A 114 -6.12 13.15 -0.67
N GLY A 115 -7.08 14.02 -0.90
CA GLY A 115 -7.34 15.16 -0.03
C GLY A 115 -6.32 16.30 -0.14
N SER A 116 -5.38 16.23 -1.08
CA SER A 116 -4.52 17.36 -1.39
C SER A 116 -5.33 18.49 -2.07
N PRO A 117 -5.22 19.73 -1.58
CA PRO A 117 -5.89 20.86 -2.24
C PRO A 117 -5.30 21.17 -3.63
N ASP A 118 -4.04 20.83 -3.84
CA ASP A 118 -3.35 20.87 -5.12
C ASP A 118 -2.70 19.50 -5.36
N MET A 119 -3.32 18.72 -6.24
CA MET A 119 -2.90 17.35 -6.56
C MET A 119 -1.53 17.30 -7.23
N VAL A 120 -1.20 18.31 -8.03
CA VAL A 120 0.10 18.40 -8.72
C VAL A 120 1.21 18.72 -7.73
N ALA A 121 0.99 19.71 -6.87
CA ALA A 121 1.95 20.05 -5.82
C ALA A 121 2.16 18.87 -4.86
N GLY A 122 1.07 18.18 -4.48
CA GLY A 122 1.14 16.98 -3.65
C GLY A 122 1.96 15.86 -4.28
N ALA A 123 1.77 15.60 -5.57
CA ALA A 123 2.53 14.60 -6.30
C ALA A 123 4.04 14.94 -6.34
N ARG A 124 4.38 16.20 -6.59
CA ARG A 124 5.79 16.67 -6.57
C ARG A 124 6.42 16.53 -5.18
N GLN A 125 5.68 16.90 -4.14
CA GLN A 125 6.15 16.73 -2.75
C GLN A 125 6.49 15.26 -2.46
N LEU A 126 5.63 14.33 -2.85
CA LEU A 126 5.85 12.89 -2.64
C LEU A 126 7.07 12.39 -3.41
N GLU A 127 7.26 12.84 -4.65
CA GLU A 127 8.43 12.53 -5.47
C GLU A 127 9.71 13.08 -4.83
N ASP A 128 9.71 14.35 -4.42
CA ASP A 128 10.86 15.03 -3.79
C ASP A 128 11.27 14.35 -2.47
N LEU A 129 10.31 13.83 -1.72
CA LEU A 129 10.55 13.08 -0.48
C LEU A 129 11.03 11.64 -0.71
N GLY A 130 11.01 11.16 -1.96
CA GLY A 130 11.57 9.88 -2.36
C GLY A 130 10.58 8.71 -2.33
N CYS A 131 9.28 8.97 -2.46
CA CYS A 131 8.31 7.91 -2.74
C CYS A 131 8.63 7.26 -4.10
N ASP A 132 8.49 5.95 -4.18
CA ASP A 132 8.72 5.20 -5.42
C ASP A 132 7.57 5.36 -6.42
N PHE A 133 6.36 5.59 -5.92
CA PHE A 133 5.14 5.77 -6.70
C PHE A 133 4.29 6.91 -6.12
N VAL A 134 3.50 7.52 -6.97
CA VAL A 134 2.43 8.45 -6.59
C VAL A 134 1.09 7.84 -6.95
N ILE A 135 0.19 7.76 -5.98
CA ILE A 135 -1.21 7.40 -6.20
C ILE A 135 -1.98 8.69 -6.47
N HIS A 136 -2.50 8.79 -7.68
CA HIS A 136 -3.42 9.87 -8.03
C HIS A 136 -4.84 9.44 -7.69
N HIS A 137 -5.26 9.74 -6.48
CA HIS A 137 -6.46 9.20 -5.88
C HIS A 137 -7.63 10.19 -5.96
N ILE A 138 -8.71 9.72 -6.54
CA ILE A 138 -10.01 10.42 -6.55
C ILE A 138 -10.97 9.53 -5.76
N GLY A 139 -11.38 10.02 -4.58
CA GLY A 139 -12.28 9.30 -3.67
C GLY A 139 -13.74 9.30 -4.11
#